data_33e38503ff0f6075e80df26a02abecab
#
_entry.id   33e38503ff0f6075e80df26a02abecab
#
_cell.length_a   1.000
_cell.length_b   1.000
_cell.length_c   1.000
_cell.angle_alpha   90.00
_cell.angle_beta   90.00
_cell.angle_gamma   90.00
#
_symmetry.space_group_name_H-M   'P 1'
#
loop_
_entity.id
_entity.type
_entity.pdbx_description
1 polymer ?
#
loop_
_entity_poly.entity_id
_entity_poly.type
_entity_poly.pdbx_seq_one_letter_code
_entity_poly.pdbx_strand_id
1 'polypeptide(L)'
;MSHTASPPLTPDPAARERLLRAAIRLFTQKGYAATSVREIVEEAGVTKPVLYYHFKSKEGMYLTALRDGMEEYQELMASFSPTDEPADLQLRRACLSVYDLFIRYMDLMRLFHSVFYGPQQGAPHFDYHAVHNLLVETLRRLVRLGMDRGEFKDGDERAMTLAVLGAFNIATENDMIHPECPVGREGLDRTLDIIFRGLKTTANS
;
A
#
# COMPACT_ATOMS: atom_id res chain seq x y z
N MET A 1 38.10 12.93 -37.36
CA MET A 1 37.40 12.04 -36.43
C MET A 1 36.25 12.82 -35.79
N SER A 2 35.06 12.69 -36.36
CA SER A 2 33.90 13.47 -35.93
C SER A 2 33.28 12.82 -34.72
N HIS A 3 33.37 13.47 -33.54
CA HIS A 3 32.59 13.11 -32.35
C HIS A 3 31.13 13.50 -32.64
N THR A 4 30.30 12.54 -32.97
CA THR A 4 28.86 12.68 -32.95
C THR A 4 28.44 12.72 -31.44
N ALA A 5 28.19 13.93 -30.94
CA ALA A 5 27.58 14.12 -29.64
C ALA A 5 26.20 13.43 -29.66
N SER A 6 26.00 12.49 -28.76
CA SER A 6 24.66 11.92 -28.52
C SER A 6 23.67 13.05 -28.19
N PRO A 7 22.46 13.03 -28.77
CA PRO A 7 21.47 14.05 -28.45
C PRO A 7 21.21 14.09 -26.95
N PRO A 8 20.90 15.27 -26.36
CA PRO A 8 20.57 15.37 -24.95
C PRO A 8 19.39 14.47 -24.63
N LEU A 9 19.52 13.65 -23.58
CA LEU A 9 18.44 12.79 -23.06
C LEU A 9 17.30 13.71 -22.61
N THR A 10 16.31 13.89 -23.46
CA THR A 10 15.03 14.51 -23.02
C THR A 10 14.35 13.59 -22.05
N PRO A 11 13.78 14.13 -20.95
CA PRO A 11 13.03 13.35 -19.98
C PRO A 11 11.87 12.62 -20.69
N ASP A 12 11.92 11.30 -20.74
CA ASP A 12 10.80 10.47 -21.20
C ASP A 12 10.06 9.93 -19.95
N PRO A 13 8.90 10.51 -19.58
CA PRO A 13 8.10 10.03 -18.44
C PRO A 13 7.74 8.56 -18.57
N ALA A 14 7.51 8.07 -19.80
CA ALA A 14 7.20 6.67 -20.06
C ALA A 14 8.39 5.75 -19.75
N ALA A 15 9.64 6.22 -19.99
CA ALA A 15 10.84 5.47 -19.60
C ALA A 15 10.99 5.37 -18.06
N ARG A 16 10.68 6.44 -17.33
CA ARG A 16 10.67 6.43 -15.86
C ARG A 16 9.70 5.39 -15.32
N GLU A 17 8.50 5.35 -15.85
CA GLU A 17 7.46 4.42 -15.41
C GLU A 17 7.80 2.96 -15.75
N ARG A 18 8.34 2.69 -16.97
CA ARG A 18 8.81 1.34 -17.32
C ARG A 18 9.92 0.86 -16.40
N LEU A 19 10.88 1.74 -16.07
CA LEU A 19 11.95 1.44 -15.11
C LEU A 19 11.42 1.10 -13.72
N LEU A 20 10.48 1.88 -13.19
CA LEU A 20 9.88 1.61 -11.87
C LEU A 20 9.13 0.27 -11.86
N ARG A 21 8.32 -0.02 -12.86
CA ARG A 21 7.60 -1.30 -12.96
C ARG A 21 8.57 -2.49 -13.04
N ALA A 22 9.60 -2.40 -13.87
CA ALA A 22 10.63 -3.44 -13.97
C ALA A 22 11.36 -3.64 -12.64
N ALA A 23 11.75 -2.54 -11.98
CA ALA A 23 12.43 -2.59 -10.70
C ALA A 23 11.57 -3.22 -9.60
N ILE A 24 10.32 -2.78 -9.43
CA ILE A 24 9.38 -3.34 -8.44
C ILE A 24 9.22 -4.85 -8.66
N ARG A 25 8.97 -5.27 -9.91
CA ARG A 25 8.84 -6.70 -10.26
C ARG A 25 10.08 -7.51 -9.88
N LEU A 26 11.25 -7.05 -10.28
CA LEU A 26 12.52 -7.74 -10.01
C LEU A 26 12.85 -7.76 -8.51
N PHE A 27 12.64 -6.66 -7.79
CA PHE A 27 12.84 -6.60 -6.34
C PHE A 27 11.90 -7.55 -5.60
N THR A 28 10.65 -7.67 -6.04
CA THR A 28 9.67 -8.59 -5.45
C THR A 28 10.04 -10.05 -5.73
N GLN A 29 10.48 -10.39 -6.94
CA GLN A 29 10.76 -11.78 -7.36
C GLN A 29 12.02 -12.36 -6.72
N LYS A 30 13.08 -11.57 -6.61
CA LYS A 30 14.41 -12.08 -6.20
C LYS A 30 15.11 -11.25 -5.12
N GLY A 31 14.45 -10.22 -4.61
CA GLY A 31 14.97 -9.34 -3.58
C GLY A 31 15.86 -8.21 -4.11
N TYR A 32 16.04 -7.19 -3.28
CA TYR A 32 16.85 -6.02 -3.63
C TYR A 32 18.30 -6.40 -3.94
N ALA A 33 18.96 -7.19 -3.07
CA ALA A 33 20.39 -7.50 -3.20
C ALA A 33 20.70 -8.23 -4.51
N ALA A 34 19.89 -9.22 -4.90
CA ALA A 34 20.09 -10.04 -6.08
C ALA A 34 19.69 -9.36 -7.40
N THR A 35 19.03 -8.21 -7.35
CA THR A 35 18.63 -7.45 -8.54
C THR A 35 19.75 -6.51 -8.99
N SER A 36 20.13 -6.56 -10.25
CA SER A 36 21.15 -5.69 -10.85
C SER A 36 20.52 -4.57 -11.71
N VAL A 37 21.22 -3.44 -11.82
CA VAL A 37 20.85 -2.34 -12.74
C VAL A 37 20.76 -2.82 -14.18
N ARG A 38 21.60 -3.78 -14.57
CA ARG A 38 21.59 -4.34 -15.93
C ARG A 38 20.26 -5.02 -16.23
N GLU A 39 19.79 -5.87 -15.35
CA GLU A 39 18.53 -6.58 -15.53
C GLU A 39 17.34 -5.62 -15.58
N ILE A 40 17.34 -4.59 -14.72
CA ILE A 40 16.27 -3.58 -14.71
C ILE A 40 16.18 -2.85 -16.06
N VAL A 41 17.31 -2.39 -16.61
CA VAL A 41 17.28 -1.65 -17.88
C VAL A 41 16.97 -2.55 -19.08
N GLU A 42 17.45 -3.82 -19.06
CA GLU A 42 17.10 -4.82 -20.07
C GLU A 42 15.60 -5.09 -20.09
N GLU A 43 14.99 -5.28 -18.92
CA GLU A 43 13.56 -5.52 -18.78
C GLU A 43 12.70 -4.30 -19.14
N ALA A 44 13.16 -3.10 -18.79
CA ALA A 44 12.46 -1.85 -19.10
C ALA A 44 12.64 -1.42 -20.58
N GLY A 45 13.52 -2.07 -21.33
CA GLY A 45 13.85 -1.71 -22.73
C GLY A 45 14.49 -0.33 -22.84
N VAL A 46 15.38 0.01 -21.89
CA VAL A 46 16.10 1.29 -21.86
C VAL A 46 17.61 1.08 -21.62
N THR A 47 18.38 2.17 -21.61
CA THR A 47 19.82 2.12 -21.35
C THR A 47 20.17 2.54 -19.92
N LYS A 48 21.34 2.13 -19.41
CA LYS A 48 21.84 2.56 -18.10
C LYS A 48 21.88 4.08 -17.89
N PRO A 49 22.34 4.90 -18.86
CA PRO A 49 22.28 6.36 -18.73
C PRO A 49 20.89 6.88 -18.44
N VAL A 50 19.83 6.32 -19.05
CA VAL A 50 18.43 6.71 -18.79
C VAL A 50 18.03 6.40 -17.34
N LEU A 51 18.41 5.24 -16.81
CA LEU A 51 18.16 4.91 -15.41
C LEU A 51 18.85 5.91 -14.46
N TYR A 52 20.15 6.15 -14.69
CA TYR A 52 20.92 7.08 -13.84
C TYR A 52 20.42 8.53 -13.95
N TYR A 53 19.90 8.91 -15.09
CA TYR A 53 19.25 10.20 -15.27
C TYR A 53 18.05 10.37 -14.32
N HIS A 54 17.14 9.37 -14.30
CA HIS A 54 15.91 9.46 -13.49
C HIS A 54 16.12 9.18 -12.01
N PHE A 55 16.98 8.23 -11.65
CA PHE A 55 17.01 7.67 -10.28
C PHE A 55 18.37 7.76 -9.58
N LYS A 56 19.44 8.15 -10.27
CA LYS A 56 20.82 8.27 -9.78
C LYS A 56 21.48 6.93 -9.39
N SER A 57 20.72 5.98 -8.83
CA SER A 57 21.22 4.68 -8.40
C SER A 57 20.10 3.64 -8.32
N LYS A 58 20.44 2.36 -8.11
CA LYS A 58 19.47 1.30 -7.76
C LYS A 58 18.75 1.61 -6.45
N GLU A 59 19.48 2.14 -5.47
CA GLU A 59 18.92 2.59 -4.19
C GLU A 59 17.93 3.74 -4.39
N GLY A 60 18.32 4.77 -5.15
CA GLY A 60 17.43 5.90 -5.46
C GLY A 60 16.15 5.45 -6.16
N MET A 61 16.23 4.46 -7.06
CA MET A 61 15.08 3.86 -7.71
C MET A 61 14.17 3.11 -6.73
N TYR A 62 14.75 2.29 -5.85
CA TYR A 62 14.02 1.56 -4.82
C TYR A 62 13.26 2.51 -3.88
N LEU A 63 13.95 3.51 -3.35
CA LEU A 63 13.33 4.50 -2.47
C LEU A 63 12.27 5.36 -3.19
N THR A 64 12.47 5.67 -4.47
CA THR A 64 11.47 6.39 -5.27
C THR A 64 10.21 5.54 -5.46
N ALA A 65 10.34 4.26 -5.79
CA ALA A 65 9.19 3.37 -5.92
C ALA A 65 8.34 3.31 -4.64
N LEU A 66 9.00 3.24 -3.48
CA LEU A 66 8.32 3.23 -2.19
C LEU A 66 7.66 4.57 -1.86
N ARG A 67 8.33 5.70 -2.14
CA ARG A 67 7.78 7.04 -1.87
C ARG A 67 6.58 7.37 -2.75
N ASP A 68 6.65 7.08 -4.04
CA ASP A 68 5.55 7.38 -4.98
C ASP A 68 4.26 6.67 -4.53
N GLY A 69 4.36 5.40 -4.08
CA GLY A 69 3.21 4.69 -3.52
C GLY A 69 2.76 5.21 -2.16
N MET A 70 3.69 5.78 -1.37
CA MET A 70 3.37 6.36 -0.07
C MET A 70 2.65 7.70 -0.16
N GLU A 71 2.96 8.53 -1.13
CA GLU A 71 2.33 9.85 -1.27
C GLU A 71 0.81 9.69 -1.46
N GLU A 72 0.37 8.87 -2.40
CA GLU A 72 -1.08 8.62 -2.62
C GLU A 72 -1.75 7.98 -1.39
N TYR A 73 -1.04 7.08 -0.69
CA TYR A 73 -1.55 6.48 0.53
C TYR A 73 -1.71 7.50 1.66
N GLN A 74 -0.73 8.40 1.84
CA GLN A 74 -0.80 9.45 2.87
C GLN A 74 -1.91 10.45 2.57
N GLU A 75 -2.09 10.85 1.31
CA GLU A 75 -3.19 11.70 0.88
C GLU A 75 -4.55 11.03 1.17
N LEU A 76 -4.68 9.74 0.85
CA LEU A 76 -5.87 8.96 1.16
C LEU A 76 -6.14 8.94 2.67
N MET A 77 -5.12 8.63 3.50
CA MET A 77 -5.27 8.62 4.96
C MET A 77 -5.66 9.99 5.52
N ALA A 78 -5.09 11.07 5.00
CA ALA A 78 -5.43 12.43 5.41
C ALA A 78 -6.87 12.83 5.05
N SER A 79 -7.45 12.21 4.02
CA SER A 79 -8.85 12.47 3.62
C SER A 79 -9.88 11.91 4.59
N PHE A 80 -9.52 10.94 5.45
CA PHE A 80 -10.42 10.34 6.43
C PHE A 80 -10.52 11.18 7.72
N SER A 81 -11.00 12.42 7.60
CA SER A 81 -11.41 13.21 8.75
C SER A 81 -12.79 12.77 9.24
N PRO A 82 -13.05 12.79 10.58
CA PRO A 82 -14.36 12.53 11.12
C PRO A 82 -15.43 13.44 10.52
N THR A 83 -16.58 12.87 10.14
CA THR A 83 -17.74 13.57 9.60
C THR A 83 -18.98 13.26 10.44
N ASP A 84 -20.15 13.82 10.08
CA ASP A 84 -21.43 13.51 10.73
C ASP A 84 -22.04 12.17 10.29
N GLU A 85 -21.44 11.51 9.28
CA GLU A 85 -21.88 10.17 8.86
C GLU A 85 -21.70 9.14 9.99
N PRO A 86 -22.51 8.07 10.02
CA PRO A 86 -22.33 6.97 10.94
C PRO A 86 -20.90 6.39 10.92
N ALA A 87 -20.35 6.06 12.07
CA ALA A 87 -18.96 5.61 12.19
C ALA A 87 -18.68 4.31 11.41
N ASP A 88 -19.64 3.39 11.34
CA ASP A 88 -19.50 2.18 10.53
C ASP A 88 -19.38 2.47 9.04
N LEU A 89 -20.08 3.46 8.52
CA LEU A 89 -19.94 3.89 7.12
C LEU A 89 -18.58 4.53 6.85
N GLN A 90 -18.08 5.34 7.79
CA GLN A 90 -16.75 5.95 7.70
C GLN A 90 -15.65 4.88 7.75
N LEU A 91 -15.74 3.90 8.66
CA LEU A 91 -14.81 2.76 8.74
C LEU A 91 -14.85 1.92 7.46
N ARG A 92 -16.04 1.60 6.97
CA ARG A 92 -16.26 0.87 5.71
C ARG A 92 -15.58 1.59 4.55
N ARG A 93 -15.83 2.89 4.40
CA ARG A 93 -15.20 3.71 3.36
C ARG A 93 -13.69 3.69 3.47
N ALA A 94 -13.13 3.85 4.67
CA ALA A 94 -11.69 3.80 4.89
C ALA A 94 -11.11 2.46 4.45
N CYS A 95 -11.64 1.33 4.93
CA CYS A 95 -11.16 0.00 4.57
C CYS A 95 -11.26 -0.27 3.07
N LEU A 96 -12.39 0.04 2.44
CA LEU A 96 -12.59 -0.24 1.01
C LEU A 96 -11.73 0.65 0.12
N SER A 97 -11.53 1.92 0.48
CA SER A 97 -10.66 2.82 -0.30
C SER A 97 -9.19 2.42 -0.20
N VAL A 98 -8.73 2.00 0.98
CA VAL A 98 -7.36 1.48 1.14
C VAL A 98 -7.20 0.15 0.42
N TYR A 99 -8.22 -0.72 0.43
CA TYR A 99 -8.23 -1.96 -0.33
C TYR A 99 -8.09 -1.68 -1.84
N ASP A 100 -8.88 -0.75 -2.39
CA ASP A 100 -8.82 -0.37 -3.81
C ASP A 100 -7.42 0.15 -4.19
N LEU A 101 -6.78 0.93 -3.31
CA LEU A 101 -5.42 1.39 -3.49
C LEU A 101 -4.42 0.22 -3.49
N PHE A 102 -4.55 -0.73 -2.56
CA PHE A 102 -3.69 -1.92 -2.48
C PHE A 102 -3.79 -2.78 -3.73
N ILE A 103 -5.00 -3.02 -4.24
CA ILE A 103 -5.19 -3.79 -5.48
C ILE A 103 -4.54 -3.08 -6.67
N ARG A 104 -4.66 -1.77 -6.76
CA ARG A 104 -4.02 -0.96 -7.82
C ARG A 104 -2.49 -1.10 -7.81
N TYR A 105 -1.90 -1.16 -6.63
CA TYR A 105 -0.45 -1.23 -6.42
C TYR A 105 0.02 -2.59 -5.90
N MET A 106 -0.64 -3.68 -6.32
CA MET A 106 -0.41 -5.03 -5.79
C MET A 106 1.07 -5.46 -5.82
N ASP A 107 1.81 -5.15 -6.89
CA ASP A 107 3.24 -5.50 -6.97
C ASP A 107 4.08 -4.73 -5.95
N LEU A 108 3.73 -3.47 -5.69
CA LEU A 108 4.37 -2.68 -4.63
C LEU A 108 4.00 -3.23 -3.25
N MET A 109 2.76 -3.66 -3.04
CA MET A 109 2.33 -4.30 -1.79
C MET A 109 3.06 -5.62 -1.54
N ARG A 110 3.29 -6.43 -2.58
CA ARG A 110 4.15 -7.63 -2.48
C ARG A 110 5.58 -7.27 -2.06
N LEU A 111 6.14 -6.18 -2.59
CA LEU A 111 7.45 -5.69 -2.19
C LEU A 111 7.43 -5.26 -0.71
N PHE A 112 6.45 -4.47 -0.28
CA PHE A 112 6.27 -4.09 1.13
C PHE A 112 6.20 -5.32 2.04
N HIS A 113 5.35 -6.29 1.72
CA HIS A 113 5.18 -7.51 2.49
C HIS A 113 6.49 -8.31 2.56
N SER A 114 7.22 -8.46 1.45
CA SER A 114 8.47 -9.21 1.41
C SER A 114 9.58 -8.58 2.26
N VAL A 115 9.58 -7.27 2.42
CA VAL A 115 10.56 -6.55 3.24
C VAL A 115 10.12 -6.50 4.70
N PHE A 116 8.84 -6.36 4.97
CA PHE A 116 8.30 -6.28 6.34
C PHE A 116 8.41 -7.62 7.08
N TYR A 117 8.09 -8.74 6.41
CA TYR A 117 8.12 -10.08 7.00
C TYR A 117 9.36 -10.90 6.63
N GLY A 118 10.10 -10.47 5.62
CA GLY A 118 11.29 -11.16 5.15
C GLY A 118 12.57 -10.74 5.87
N PRO A 119 13.66 -11.51 5.68
CA PRO A 119 14.97 -11.10 6.16
C PRO A 119 15.42 -9.82 5.44
N GLN A 120 16.04 -8.91 6.18
CA GLN A 120 16.63 -7.69 5.61
C GLN A 120 17.81 -8.07 4.70
N GLN A 121 17.56 -8.19 3.41
CA GLN A 121 18.55 -8.59 2.40
C GLN A 121 19.32 -7.38 1.83
N GLY A 122 19.83 -6.49 2.71
CA GLY A 122 20.58 -5.32 2.29
C GLY A 122 19.78 -4.27 1.54
N ALA A 123 18.45 -4.30 1.64
CA ALA A 123 17.58 -3.26 1.10
C ALA A 123 17.78 -1.95 1.87
N PRO A 124 17.67 -0.78 1.21
CA PRO A 124 17.71 0.50 1.88
C PRO A 124 16.64 0.62 2.96
N HIS A 125 16.97 1.30 4.05
CA HIS A 125 16.03 1.50 5.15
C HIS A 125 14.81 2.31 4.68
N PHE A 126 13.64 1.80 5.02
CA PHE A 126 12.36 2.47 4.83
C PHE A 126 11.47 2.23 6.05
N ASP A 127 10.78 3.27 6.53
CA ASP A 127 9.95 3.16 7.74
C ASP A 127 8.56 2.56 7.42
N TYR A 128 8.53 1.24 7.31
CA TYR A 128 7.28 0.49 7.08
C TYR A 128 6.32 0.56 8.27
N HIS A 129 6.84 0.76 9.49
CA HIS A 129 6.00 0.87 10.68
C HIS A 129 5.17 2.14 10.65
N ALA A 130 5.72 3.26 10.16
CA ALA A 130 4.96 4.49 10.00
C ALA A 130 3.76 4.30 9.06
N VAL A 131 3.94 3.53 7.97
CA VAL A 131 2.86 3.19 7.03
C VAL A 131 1.73 2.43 7.73
N HIS A 132 2.09 1.34 8.41
CA HIS A 132 1.12 0.50 9.12
C HIS A 132 0.39 1.28 10.22
N ASN A 133 1.12 2.04 11.02
CA ASN A 133 0.57 2.81 12.12
C ASN A 133 -0.45 3.85 11.65
N LEU A 134 -0.27 4.43 10.47
CA LEU A 134 -1.20 5.43 9.93
C LEU A 134 -2.60 4.85 9.71
N LEU A 135 -2.71 3.62 9.18
CA LEU A 135 -3.99 2.93 9.05
C LEU A 135 -4.57 2.59 10.43
N VAL A 136 -3.76 2.01 11.32
CA VAL A 136 -4.21 1.63 12.67
C VAL A 136 -4.80 2.84 13.40
N GLU A 137 -4.11 3.98 13.40
CA GLU A 137 -4.57 5.20 14.07
C GLU A 137 -5.83 5.78 13.41
N THR A 138 -5.94 5.69 12.09
CA THR A 138 -7.15 6.13 11.38
C THR A 138 -8.36 5.28 11.78
N LEU A 139 -8.22 3.94 11.76
CA LEU A 139 -9.30 3.04 12.17
C LEU A 139 -9.64 3.22 13.66
N ARG A 140 -8.64 3.33 14.54
CA ARG A 140 -8.82 3.57 15.96
C ARG A 140 -9.62 4.83 16.24
N ARG A 141 -9.28 5.94 15.57
CA ARG A 141 -9.99 7.22 15.69
C ARG A 141 -11.46 7.10 15.29
N LEU A 142 -11.77 6.35 14.23
CA LEU A 142 -13.14 6.14 13.77
C LEU A 142 -13.93 5.18 14.69
N VAL A 143 -13.28 4.15 15.23
CA VAL A 143 -13.88 3.28 16.28
C VAL A 143 -14.24 4.11 17.51
N ARG A 144 -13.29 4.93 17.98
CA ARG A 144 -13.52 5.83 19.13
C ARG A 144 -14.68 6.78 18.87
N LEU A 145 -14.75 7.38 17.68
CA LEU A 145 -15.86 8.24 17.29
C LEU A 145 -17.21 7.53 17.43
N GLY A 146 -17.31 6.27 16.96
CA GLY A 146 -18.54 5.48 17.08
C GLY A 146 -18.92 5.16 18.54
N MET A 147 -17.93 4.90 19.41
CA MET A 147 -18.14 4.70 20.83
C MET A 147 -18.62 6.00 21.49
N ASP A 148 -17.95 7.12 21.27
CA ASP A 148 -18.29 8.42 21.86
C ASP A 148 -19.69 8.92 21.44
N ARG A 149 -20.18 8.49 20.26
CA ARG A 149 -21.54 8.77 19.76
C ARG A 149 -22.59 7.75 20.21
N GLY A 150 -22.19 6.69 20.92
CA GLY A 150 -23.09 5.60 21.28
C GLY A 150 -23.57 4.74 20.11
N GLU A 151 -22.94 4.86 18.93
CA GLU A 151 -23.23 4.04 17.74
C GLU A 151 -22.66 2.62 17.90
N PHE A 152 -21.53 2.51 18.60
CA PHE A 152 -20.89 1.26 18.98
C PHE A 152 -21.06 1.00 20.48
N LYS A 153 -21.08 -0.28 20.84
CA LYS A 153 -21.13 -0.73 22.23
C LYS A 153 -19.93 -0.23 23.02
N ASP A 154 -20.13 0.05 24.30
CA ASP A 154 -19.00 0.21 25.21
C ASP A 154 -18.16 -1.07 25.24
N GLY A 155 -16.84 -0.93 25.25
CA GLY A 155 -15.92 -2.07 25.25
C GLY A 155 -14.47 -1.68 25.00
N ASP A 156 -13.69 -2.66 24.63
CA ASP A 156 -12.26 -2.46 24.33
C ASP A 156 -12.07 -1.89 22.92
N GLU A 157 -11.77 -0.57 22.86
CA GLU A 157 -11.45 0.16 21.62
C GLU A 157 -10.38 -0.56 20.79
N ARG A 158 -9.35 -1.10 21.48
CA ARG A 158 -8.25 -1.79 20.80
C ARG A 158 -8.71 -3.08 20.15
N ALA A 159 -9.51 -3.88 20.85
CA ALA A 159 -10.06 -5.11 20.31
C ALA A 159 -10.97 -4.85 19.10
N MET A 160 -11.83 -3.82 19.17
CA MET A 160 -12.69 -3.41 18.05
C MET A 160 -11.85 -2.96 16.85
N THR A 161 -10.82 -2.14 17.08
CA THR A 161 -9.89 -1.70 16.01
C THR A 161 -9.19 -2.90 15.36
N LEU A 162 -8.70 -3.84 16.18
CA LEU A 162 -8.03 -5.04 15.67
C LEU A 162 -8.97 -5.97 14.90
N ALA A 163 -10.25 -6.04 15.26
CA ALA A 163 -11.23 -6.82 14.50
C ALA A 163 -11.43 -6.27 13.09
N VAL A 164 -11.55 -4.94 12.96
CA VAL A 164 -11.69 -4.26 11.65
C VAL A 164 -10.40 -4.39 10.85
N LEU A 165 -9.24 -4.11 11.47
CA LEU A 165 -7.93 -4.22 10.83
C LEU A 165 -7.63 -5.66 10.39
N GLY A 166 -8.00 -6.66 11.20
CA GLY A 166 -7.82 -8.07 10.88
C GLY A 166 -8.61 -8.50 9.65
N ALA A 167 -9.85 -8.06 9.51
CA ALA A 167 -10.65 -8.31 8.32
C ALA A 167 -10.01 -7.72 7.05
N PHE A 168 -9.54 -6.48 7.15
CA PHE A 168 -8.84 -5.81 6.06
C PHE A 168 -7.53 -6.53 5.69
N ASN A 169 -6.68 -6.83 6.69
CA ASN A 169 -5.39 -7.48 6.45
C ASN A 169 -5.56 -8.87 5.82
N ILE A 170 -6.48 -9.70 6.35
CA ILE A 170 -6.68 -11.04 5.82
C ILE A 170 -7.25 -11.04 4.39
N ALA A 171 -8.11 -10.07 4.06
CA ALA A 171 -8.65 -9.93 2.71
C ALA A 171 -7.55 -9.53 1.71
N THR A 172 -6.73 -8.54 2.05
CA THR A 172 -5.63 -8.07 1.18
C THR A 172 -4.52 -9.13 1.05
N GLU A 173 -4.17 -9.82 2.13
CA GLU A 173 -3.19 -10.89 2.13
C GLU A 173 -3.66 -12.09 1.30
N ASN A 174 -4.93 -12.49 1.44
CA ASN A 174 -5.51 -13.55 0.62
C ASN A 174 -5.42 -13.22 -0.87
N ASP A 175 -5.82 -12.01 -1.25
CA ASP A 175 -5.85 -11.61 -2.66
C ASP A 175 -4.43 -11.45 -3.25
N MET A 176 -3.45 -11.14 -2.39
CA MET A 176 -2.04 -11.11 -2.77
C MET A 176 -1.47 -12.52 -3.01
N ILE A 177 -1.83 -13.50 -2.17
CA ILE A 177 -1.28 -14.85 -2.17
C ILE A 177 -2.09 -15.77 -3.10
N HIS A 178 -3.41 -15.60 -3.14
CA HIS A 178 -4.38 -16.44 -3.85
C HIS A 178 -5.18 -15.65 -4.89
N PRO A 179 -4.54 -15.09 -5.92
CA PRO A 179 -5.22 -14.28 -6.94
C PRO A 179 -6.26 -15.08 -7.74
N GLU A 180 -6.17 -16.40 -7.73
CA GLU A 180 -7.14 -17.32 -8.36
C GLU A 180 -8.45 -17.45 -7.58
N CYS A 181 -8.46 -17.11 -6.28
CA CYS A 181 -9.63 -17.17 -5.41
C CYS A 181 -9.68 -15.94 -4.47
N PRO A 182 -9.82 -14.73 -5.04
CA PRO A 182 -9.76 -13.52 -4.24
C PRO A 182 -10.97 -13.39 -3.33
N VAL A 183 -10.77 -12.82 -2.14
CA VAL A 183 -11.85 -12.32 -1.28
C VAL A 183 -12.57 -11.19 -2.00
N GLY A 184 -11.81 -10.34 -2.64
CA GLY A 184 -12.30 -9.21 -3.41
C GLY A 184 -12.92 -8.12 -2.54
N ARG A 185 -13.16 -6.97 -3.17
CA ARG A 185 -13.77 -5.80 -2.51
C ARG A 185 -15.13 -6.13 -1.88
N GLU A 186 -15.96 -6.90 -2.56
CA GLU A 186 -17.28 -7.32 -2.06
C GLU A 186 -17.18 -8.30 -0.88
N GLY A 187 -16.20 -9.21 -0.91
CA GLY A 187 -15.95 -10.13 0.20
C GLY A 187 -15.48 -9.40 1.45
N LEU A 188 -14.58 -8.43 1.31
CA LEU A 188 -14.19 -7.56 2.40
C LEU A 188 -15.40 -6.80 2.95
N ASP A 189 -16.22 -6.21 2.07
CA ASP A 189 -17.42 -5.47 2.46
C ASP A 189 -18.40 -6.33 3.29
N ARG A 190 -18.68 -7.56 2.85
CA ARG A 190 -19.50 -8.52 3.61
C ARG A 190 -18.89 -8.88 4.96
N THR A 191 -17.56 -9.01 5.03
CA THR A 191 -16.86 -9.32 6.30
C THR A 191 -16.97 -8.15 7.27
N LEU A 192 -16.79 -6.94 6.79
CA LEU A 192 -16.96 -5.71 7.59
C LEU A 192 -18.42 -5.60 8.10
N ASP A 193 -19.42 -5.96 7.29
CA ASP A 193 -20.81 -5.94 7.70
C ASP A 193 -21.09 -6.88 8.89
N ILE A 194 -20.48 -8.06 8.91
CA ILE A 194 -20.58 -9.00 10.04
C ILE A 194 -19.98 -8.37 11.30
N ILE A 195 -18.81 -7.75 11.18
CA ILE A 195 -18.12 -7.11 12.32
C ILE A 195 -18.97 -5.93 12.84
N PHE A 196 -19.43 -5.05 11.97
CA PHE A 196 -20.20 -3.87 12.40
C PHE A 196 -21.53 -4.23 13.05
N ARG A 197 -22.23 -5.29 12.59
CA ARG A 197 -23.41 -5.81 13.29
C ARG A 197 -23.09 -6.28 14.72
N GLY A 198 -21.88 -6.83 14.94
CA GLY A 198 -21.42 -7.21 16.26
C GLY A 198 -21.06 -6.02 17.16
N LEU A 199 -20.55 -4.94 16.58
CA LEU A 199 -20.09 -3.75 17.29
C LEU A 199 -21.24 -2.77 17.60
N LYS A 200 -22.25 -2.66 16.75
CA LYS A 200 -23.36 -1.70 16.92
C LYS A 200 -24.14 -1.95 18.22
N THR A 201 -24.56 -0.86 18.83
CA THR A 201 -25.57 -0.90 19.89
C THR A 201 -26.88 -1.46 19.30
N THR A 202 -27.45 -2.46 19.95
CA THR A 202 -28.82 -2.88 19.64
C THR A 202 -29.77 -1.78 20.12
N ALA A 203 -30.55 -1.20 19.21
CA ALA A 203 -31.66 -0.36 19.63
C ALA A 203 -32.53 -1.21 20.59
N ASN A 204 -32.65 -0.80 21.84
CA ASN A 204 -33.62 -1.39 22.74
C ASN A 204 -35.02 -1.15 22.14
N SER A 205 -35.65 -2.26 21.69
CA SER A 205 -37.05 -2.27 21.27
C SER A 205 -37.97 -2.00 22.45
#